data_52086cc0bb88344cf5b574a706ed86ef
#
_entry.id   52086cc0bb88344cf5b574a706ed86ef
#
_cell.length_a   1.000
_cell.length_b   1.000
_cell.length_c   1.000
_cell.angle_alpha   90.00
_cell.angle_beta   90.00
_cell.angle_gamma   90.00
#
_symmetry.space_group_name_H-M   'P 1'
#
loop_
_entity.id
_entity.type
_entity.pdbx_description
1 polymer ?
#
loop_
_entity_poly.entity_id
_entity_poly.type
_entity_poly.pdbx_seq_one_letter_code
_entity_poly.pdbx_strand_id
1 'polypeptide(L)'
;QGEEPYFKAWFASNGFKVYELPKELPFEGAGDALFDREGRWLWAGYGFRSELDAHAYLSDWLDIEVLSLRLVDERFYHLDTCFCPLTSGYLLYYPPAFDAYSNRLIELRVPVEKRISVAEADADVFACNSVNLGSIIIMNRASTNLTQQLNELGFEVWETPLTEFLKAGGAAKCLTLRVTEPVPT
;
A
#
# COMPACT_ATOMS: atom_id res chain seq x y z
N GLN A 1 -14.75 13.80 -4.72
CA GLN A 1 -16.11 13.69 -5.31
C GLN A 1 -16.22 14.33 -6.71
N GLY A 2 -15.49 15.41 -7.01
CA GLY A 2 -15.56 16.07 -8.32
C GLY A 2 -14.87 15.33 -9.47
N GLU A 3 -13.87 14.54 -9.21
CA GLU A 3 -13.05 13.82 -10.20
C GLU A 3 -13.55 12.40 -10.49
N GLU A 4 -14.28 11.80 -9.59
CA GLU A 4 -14.76 10.42 -9.65
C GLU A 4 -15.50 10.08 -10.98
N PRO A 5 -16.44 10.89 -11.49
CA PRO A 5 -17.12 10.61 -12.75
C PRO A 5 -16.17 10.57 -13.95
N TYR A 6 -15.12 11.41 -13.93
CA TYR A 6 -14.12 11.46 -15.01
C TYR A 6 -13.24 10.20 -15.00
N PHE A 7 -12.74 9.79 -13.84
CA PHE A 7 -11.98 8.54 -13.69
C PHE A 7 -12.82 7.34 -14.12
N LYS A 8 -14.05 7.24 -13.66
CA LYS A 8 -14.97 6.16 -14.04
C LYS A 8 -15.17 6.11 -15.56
N ALA A 9 -15.45 7.25 -16.19
CA ALA A 9 -15.61 7.31 -17.63
C ALA A 9 -14.34 6.93 -18.38
N TRP A 10 -13.17 7.39 -17.91
CA TRP A 10 -11.89 7.07 -18.52
C TRP A 10 -11.57 5.57 -18.43
N PHE A 11 -11.70 4.95 -17.25
CA PHE A 11 -11.45 3.52 -17.09
C PHE A 11 -12.40 2.67 -17.95
N ALA A 12 -13.68 2.99 -17.95
CA ALA A 12 -14.68 2.28 -18.77
C ALA A 12 -14.36 2.39 -20.27
N SER A 13 -13.97 3.59 -20.75
CA SER A 13 -13.63 3.80 -22.17
C SER A 13 -12.31 3.13 -22.59
N ASN A 14 -11.45 2.78 -21.62
CA ASN A 14 -10.19 2.06 -21.86
C ASN A 14 -10.29 0.56 -21.57
N GLY A 15 -11.50 0.01 -21.49
CA GLY A 15 -11.75 -1.43 -21.40
C GLY A 15 -11.63 -2.03 -20.00
N PHE A 16 -11.55 -1.20 -18.96
CA PHE A 16 -11.55 -1.66 -17.58
C PHE A 16 -12.99 -1.90 -17.09
N LYS A 17 -13.18 -2.97 -16.35
CA LYS A 17 -14.42 -3.20 -15.62
C LYS A 17 -14.43 -2.34 -14.36
N VAL A 18 -15.41 -1.45 -14.26
CA VAL A 18 -15.56 -0.55 -13.12
C VAL A 18 -16.60 -1.14 -12.17
N TYR A 19 -16.23 -1.30 -10.91
CA TYR A 19 -17.13 -1.68 -9.83
C TYR A 19 -17.47 -0.46 -8.98
N GLU A 20 -18.68 -0.41 -8.45
CA GLU A 20 -19.17 0.70 -7.62
C GLU A 20 -19.65 0.17 -6.28
N LEU A 21 -19.09 0.71 -5.19
CA LEU A 21 -19.59 0.49 -3.84
C LEU A 21 -20.89 1.29 -3.59
N PRO A 22 -21.72 0.88 -2.62
CA PRO A 22 -22.78 1.74 -2.09
C PRO A 22 -22.20 3.12 -1.69
N LYS A 23 -22.94 4.19 -1.97
CA LYS A 23 -22.45 5.58 -1.76
C LYS A 23 -22.11 5.92 -0.31
N GLU A 24 -22.78 5.26 0.63
CA GLU A 24 -22.61 5.39 2.07
C GLU A 24 -21.42 4.59 2.62
N LEU A 25 -20.74 3.82 1.77
CA LEU A 25 -19.61 2.98 2.15
C LEU A 25 -18.30 3.55 1.57
N PRO A 26 -17.58 4.38 2.32
CA PRO A 26 -16.35 4.99 1.84
C PRO A 26 -15.23 3.95 1.66
N PHE A 27 -14.50 4.11 0.55
CA PHE A 27 -13.32 3.31 0.24
C PHE A 27 -12.39 4.09 -0.70
N GLU A 28 -11.11 4.18 -0.36
CA GLU A 28 -10.13 5.03 -1.06
C GLU A 28 -9.21 4.24 -2.02
N GLY A 29 -9.71 3.15 -2.59
CA GLY A 29 -9.07 2.42 -3.69
C GLY A 29 -7.64 1.99 -3.40
N ALA A 30 -6.72 2.33 -4.31
CA ALA A 30 -5.32 1.90 -4.24
C ALA A 30 -4.51 2.48 -3.07
N GLY A 31 -5.04 3.45 -2.33
CA GLY A 31 -4.48 3.93 -1.06
C GLY A 31 -4.65 2.89 0.05
N ASP A 32 -5.81 2.21 0.05
CA ASP A 32 -6.19 1.24 1.09
C ASP A 32 -6.30 -0.20 0.59
N ALA A 33 -5.98 -0.49 -0.69
CA ALA A 33 -5.98 -1.85 -1.22
C ALA A 33 -4.70 -2.14 -2.00
N LEU A 34 -3.89 -3.05 -1.49
CA LEU A 34 -2.58 -3.38 -2.02
C LEU A 34 -2.48 -4.89 -2.26
N PHE A 35 -2.28 -5.31 -3.50
CA PHE A 35 -2.04 -6.71 -3.79
C PHE A 35 -0.74 -7.22 -3.16
N ASP A 36 -0.80 -8.40 -2.56
CA ASP A 36 0.40 -9.18 -2.28
C ASP A 36 1.17 -9.40 -3.60
N ARG A 37 2.48 -9.22 -3.58
CA ARG A 37 3.29 -9.25 -4.81
C ARG A 37 3.46 -10.65 -5.41
N GLU A 38 3.07 -11.69 -4.70
CA GLU A 38 2.97 -13.06 -5.18
C GLU A 38 1.51 -13.43 -5.57
N GLY A 39 0.59 -12.47 -5.52
CA GLY A 39 -0.80 -12.63 -6.00
C GLY A 39 -1.70 -13.52 -5.13
N ARG A 40 -1.34 -13.76 -3.86
CA ARG A 40 -2.05 -14.68 -2.97
C ARG A 40 -3.29 -14.08 -2.32
N TRP A 41 -3.26 -12.78 -2.01
CA TRP A 41 -4.34 -12.05 -1.32
C TRP A 41 -4.25 -10.55 -1.57
N LEU A 42 -5.27 -9.85 -1.12
CA LEU A 42 -5.33 -8.39 -1.10
C LEU A 42 -5.20 -7.91 0.35
N TRP A 43 -4.23 -7.06 0.64
CA TRP A 43 -4.17 -6.31 1.88
C TRP A 43 -5.11 -5.11 1.78
N ALA A 44 -5.98 -4.92 2.77
CA ALA A 44 -6.92 -3.80 2.77
C ALA A 44 -6.94 -3.06 4.11
N GLY A 45 -6.68 -1.75 4.06
CA GLY A 45 -6.67 -0.85 5.21
C GLY A 45 -8.06 -0.32 5.55
N TYR A 46 -8.33 -0.06 6.83
CA TYR A 46 -9.53 0.60 7.32
C TYR A 46 -9.30 1.36 8.63
N GLY A 47 -10.22 2.25 8.97
CA GLY A 47 -10.21 2.97 10.25
C GLY A 47 -10.21 4.49 10.13
N PHE A 48 -9.71 5.07 9.04
CA PHE A 48 -9.71 6.53 8.82
C PHE A 48 -10.49 6.95 7.58
N ARG A 49 -10.20 6.35 6.44
CA ARG A 49 -10.73 6.77 5.13
C ARG A 49 -11.58 5.68 4.47
N SER A 50 -11.31 4.44 4.77
CA SER A 50 -12.05 3.29 4.26
C SER A 50 -12.73 2.53 5.38
N GLU A 51 -13.89 1.97 5.09
CA GLU A 51 -14.68 1.18 6.03
C GLU A 51 -14.44 -0.31 5.83
N LEU A 52 -14.46 -1.07 6.94
CA LEU A 52 -14.23 -2.52 6.94
C LEU A 52 -15.24 -3.27 6.03
N ASP A 53 -16.49 -2.81 6.00
CA ASP A 53 -17.55 -3.48 5.24
C ASP A 53 -17.31 -3.44 3.72
N ALA A 54 -16.47 -2.51 3.23
CA ALA A 54 -16.06 -2.48 1.82
C ALA A 54 -15.24 -3.72 1.41
N HIS A 55 -14.53 -4.34 2.34
CA HIS A 55 -13.63 -5.45 2.07
C HIS A 55 -14.37 -6.72 1.59
N ALA A 56 -15.60 -6.93 2.03
CA ALA A 56 -16.44 -8.05 1.54
C ALA A 56 -16.73 -7.89 0.05
N TYR A 57 -17.05 -6.67 -0.40
CA TYR A 57 -17.27 -6.39 -1.83
C TYR A 57 -15.99 -6.61 -2.65
N LEU A 58 -14.83 -6.22 -2.13
CA LEU A 58 -13.56 -6.45 -2.82
C LEU A 58 -13.28 -7.95 -2.98
N SER A 59 -13.52 -8.74 -1.93
CA SER A 59 -13.34 -10.18 -1.96
C SER A 59 -14.25 -10.83 -3.00
N ASP A 60 -15.54 -10.46 -3.01
CA ASP A 60 -16.54 -10.99 -3.95
C ASP A 60 -16.24 -10.61 -5.40
N TRP A 61 -15.84 -9.35 -5.65
CA TRP A 61 -15.58 -8.86 -7.01
C TRP A 61 -14.31 -9.41 -7.63
N LEU A 62 -13.29 -9.63 -6.81
CA LEU A 62 -11.96 -10.04 -7.25
C LEU A 62 -11.73 -11.55 -7.10
N ASP A 63 -12.64 -12.26 -6.43
CA ASP A 63 -12.51 -13.68 -6.08
C ASP A 63 -11.16 -13.97 -5.40
N ILE A 64 -10.81 -13.15 -4.41
CA ILE A 64 -9.54 -13.21 -3.70
C ILE A 64 -9.74 -13.03 -2.18
N GLU A 65 -8.87 -13.67 -1.38
CA GLU A 65 -8.85 -13.42 0.07
C GLU A 65 -8.44 -11.97 0.36
N VAL A 66 -9.22 -11.27 1.18
CA VAL A 66 -8.91 -9.91 1.64
C VAL A 66 -8.49 -9.94 3.10
N LEU A 67 -7.29 -9.45 3.38
CA LEU A 67 -6.70 -9.35 4.71
C LEU A 67 -6.87 -7.92 5.24
N SER A 68 -7.80 -7.76 6.17
CA SER A 68 -8.18 -6.45 6.72
C SER A 68 -7.22 -5.98 7.81
N LEU A 69 -6.63 -4.81 7.63
CA LEU A 69 -5.66 -4.20 8.54
C LEU A 69 -6.21 -2.89 9.10
N ARG A 70 -6.36 -2.81 10.42
CA ARG A 70 -6.82 -1.60 11.10
C ARG A 70 -5.67 -0.63 11.33
N LEU A 71 -5.82 0.58 10.79
CA LEU A 71 -4.93 1.71 11.03
C LEU A 71 -5.34 2.41 12.33
N VAL A 72 -4.36 2.75 13.18
CA VAL A 72 -4.58 3.36 14.50
C VAL A 72 -3.75 4.64 14.72
N ASP A 73 -2.83 4.97 13.81
CA ASP A 73 -2.01 6.18 13.86
C ASP A 73 -2.49 7.16 12.78
N GLU A 74 -3.03 8.32 13.19
CA GLU A 74 -3.61 9.33 12.30
C GLU A 74 -2.64 9.90 11.26
N ARG A 75 -1.32 9.79 11.47
CA ARG A 75 -0.30 10.17 10.49
C ARG A 75 -0.41 9.32 9.22
N PHE A 76 -0.85 8.06 9.38
CA PHE A 76 -0.94 7.07 8.33
C PHE A 76 -2.40 6.74 8.04
N TYR A 77 -3.11 7.70 7.42
CA TYR A 77 -4.54 7.62 7.17
C TYR A 77 -4.94 6.71 6.00
N HIS A 78 -3.98 6.25 5.19
CA HIS A 78 -4.11 5.21 4.18
C HIS A 78 -3.07 4.10 4.40
N LEU A 79 -3.41 2.88 3.98
CA LEU A 79 -2.53 1.73 4.12
C LEU A 79 -1.19 1.95 3.39
N ASP A 80 -1.20 2.52 2.19
CA ASP A 80 -0.01 2.73 1.37
C ASP A 80 0.98 3.75 1.96
N THR A 81 0.59 4.49 3.00
CA THR A 81 1.50 5.42 3.69
C THR A 81 2.43 4.73 4.69
N CYS A 82 2.04 3.55 5.18
CA CYS A 82 2.79 2.79 6.20
C CYS A 82 3.03 1.31 5.85
N PHE A 83 2.66 0.89 4.62
CA PHE A 83 2.70 -0.51 4.22
C PHE A 83 2.99 -0.64 2.71
N CYS A 84 4.04 -1.37 2.34
CA CYS A 84 4.46 -1.55 0.96
C CYS A 84 4.83 -3.01 0.69
N PRO A 85 3.95 -3.79 0.04
CA PRO A 85 4.31 -5.11 -0.46
C PRO A 85 5.40 -4.99 -1.53
N LEU A 86 6.48 -5.76 -1.37
CA LEU A 86 7.63 -5.79 -2.28
C LEU A 86 7.67 -7.13 -3.03
N THR A 87 8.37 -7.13 -4.16
CA THR A 87 8.63 -8.36 -4.92
C THR A 87 9.27 -9.44 -4.07
N SER A 88 9.12 -10.69 -4.49
CA SER A 88 9.61 -11.88 -3.78
C SER A 88 9.01 -12.06 -2.38
N GLY A 89 7.81 -11.52 -2.15
CA GLY A 89 7.06 -11.66 -0.90
C GLY A 89 7.63 -10.89 0.29
N TYR A 90 8.52 -9.92 0.06
CA TYR A 90 8.95 -9.01 1.11
C TYR A 90 7.88 -7.97 1.43
N LEU A 91 7.93 -7.47 2.64
CA LEU A 91 7.03 -6.42 3.14
C LEU A 91 7.82 -5.34 3.87
N LEU A 92 7.72 -4.09 3.39
CA LEU A 92 8.21 -2.90 4.08
C LEU A 92 7.04 -2.27 4.82
N TYR A 93 7.11 -2.10 6.16
CA TYR A 93 5.97 -1.60 6.91
C TYR A 93 6.38 -0.94 8.23
N TYR A 94 5.49 -0.14 8.80
CA TYR A 94 5.64 0.50 10.10
C TYR A 94 4.65 -0.12 11.11
N PRO A 95 5.08 -1.08 11.95
CA PRO A 95 4.20 -1.81 12.87
C PRO A 95 3.34 -0.93 13.80
N PRO A 96 3.83 0.22 14.36
CA PRO A 96 3.02 1.05 15.24
C PRO A 96 1.80 1.69 14.58
N ALA A 97 1.73 1.74 13.25
CA ALA A 97 0.54 2.23 12.52
C ALA A 97 -0.67 1.32 12.65
N PHE A 98 -0.50 0.07 13.11
CA PHE A 98 -1.52 -0.97 13.15
C PHE A 98 -1.88 -1.38 14.57
N ASP A 99 -3.13 -1.83 14.77
CA ASP A 99 -3.52 -2.47 16.01
C ASP A 99 -2.83 -3.84 16.22
N ALA A 100 -2.97 -4.39 17.43
CA ALA A 100 -2.31 -5.66 17.79
C ALA A 100 -2.81 -6.85 16.94
N TYR A 101 -4.09 -6.85 16.56
CA TYR A 101 -4.66 -7.91 15.72
C TYR A 101 -4.08 -7.86 14.31
N SER A 102 -4.02 -6.68 13.71
CA SER A 102 -3.47 -6.48 12.36
C SER A 102 -1.98 -6.83 12.29
N ASN A 103 -1.20 -6.42 13.31
CA ASN A 103 0.20 -6.83 13.41
C ASN A 103 0.34 -8.36 13.49
N ARG A 104 -0.52 -9.03 14.29
CA ARG A 104 -0.51 -10.49 14.37
C ARG A 104 -0.89 -11.15 13.05
N LEU A 105 -1.84 -10.58 12.31
CA LEU A 105 -2.21 -11.06 10.97
C LEU A 105 -1.04 -10.95 9.99
N ILE A 106 -0.34 -9.81 9.98
CA ILE A 106 0.88 -9.62 9.18
C ILE A 106 1.94 -10.68 9.53
N GLU A 107 2.17 -10.92 10.81
CA GLU A 107 3.13 -11.94 11.28
C GLU A 107 2.78 -13.36 10.85
N LEU A 108 1.50 -13.69 10.79
CA LEU A 108 1.04 -15.01 10.35
C LEU A 108 1.18 -15.21 8.83
N ARG A 109 1.10 -14.15 8.06
CA ARG A 109 1.08 -14.20 6.58
C ARG A 109 2.44 -13.97 5.95
N VAL A 110 3.28 -13.16 6.55
CA VAL A 110 4.61 -12.84 6.03
C VAL A 110 5.68 -13.41 6.97
N PRO A 111 6.57 -14.28 6.49
CA PRO A 111 7.67 -14.83 7.29
C PRO A 111 8.57 -13.73 7.89
N VAL A 112 9.15 -13.96 9.05
CA VAL A 112 9.96 -12.94 9.77
C VAL A 112 11.13 -12.42 8.94
N GLU A 113 11.77 -13.27 8.15
CA GLU A 113 12.88 -12.94 7.26
C GLU A 113 12.46 -12.10 6.05
N LYS A 114 11.17 -11.99 5.79
CA LYS A 114 10.59 -11.20 4.71
C LYS A 114 9.98 -9.87 5.21
N ARG A 115 9.93 -9.66 6.52
CA ARG A 115 9.37 -8.44 7.13
C ARG A 115 10.45 -7.41 7.39
N ILE A 116 10.32 -6.23 6.82
CA ILE A 116 11.22 -5.10 6.98
C ILE A 116 10.45 -4.03 7.74
N SER A 117 10.68 -3.96 9.07
CA SER A 117 10.08 -2.92 9.90
C SER A 117 10.88 -1.63 9.78
N VAL A 118 10.24 -0.54 9.41
CA VAL A 118 10.91 0.77 9.36
C VAL A 118 10.94 1.43 10.74
N ALA A 119 11.98 2.20 10.99
CA ALA A 119 12.07 3.06 12.17
C ALA A 119 11.10 4.25 12.04
N GLU A 120 10.73 4.89 13.16
CA GLU A 120 9.85 6.05 13.18
C GLU A 120 10.35 7.19 12.26
N ALA A 121 11.65 7.47 12.28
CA ALA A 121 12.23 8.49 11.42
C ALA A 121 12.07 8.23 9.92
N ASP A 122 12.06 6.96 9.49
CA ASP A 122 11.78 6.57 8.12
C ASP A 122 10.27 6.62 7.83
N ALA A 123 9.44 6.24 8.81
CA ALA A 123 7.99 6.33 8.70
C ALA A 123 7.52 7.78 8.54
N ASP A 124 8.07 8.71 9.32
CA ASP A 124 7.75 10.15 9.28
C ASP A 124 8.04 10.82 7.92
N VAL A 125 8.97 10.27 7.16
CA VAL A 125 9.25 10.71 5.78
C VAL A 125 8.55 9.85 4.72
N PHE A 126 7.58 9.03 5.13
CA PHE A 126 6.78 8.16 4.27
C PHE A 126 7.62 7.18 3.43
N ALA A 127 8.66 6.57 4.03
CA ALA A 127 9.50 5.58 3.34
C ALA A 127 8.68 4.38 2.82
N CYS A 128 7.58 3.99 3.51
CA CYS A 128 6.68 2.94 3.04
C CYS A 128 5.80 3.36 1.85
N ASN A 129 5.58 4.68 1.64
CA ASN A 129 4.81 5.16 0.49
C ASN A 129 5.68 5.12 -0.78
N SER A 130 6.10 3.91 -1.14
CA SER A 130 7.09 3.62 -2.17
C SER A 130 6.51 2.88 -3.35
N VAL A 131 7.17 2.99 -4.50
CA VAL A 131 6.87 2.23 -5.71
C VAL A 131 7.95 1.16 -5.90
N ASN A 132 7.57 -0.11 -5.90
CA ASN A 132 8.46 -1.22 -6.16
C ASN A 132 8.31 -1.74 -7.59
N LEU A 133 9.40 -1.77 -8.34
CA LEU A 133 9.50 -2.25 -9.72
C LEU A 133 10.63 -3.30 -9.80
N GLY A 134 10.28 -4.58 -9.64
CA GLY A 134 11.30 -5.64 -9.55
C GLY A 134 12.21 -5.42 -8.36
N SER A 135 13.51 -5.30 -8.59
CA SER A 135 14.49 -5.01 -7.54
C SER A 135 14.62 -3.52 -7.18
N ILE A 136 13.97 -2.62 -7.91
CA ILE A 136 14.07 -1.17 -7.66
C ILE A 136 12.96 -0.74 -6.72
N ILE A 137 13.30 0.05 -5.70
CA ILE A 137 12.36 0.72 -4.81
C ILE A 137 12.55 2.23 -4.94
N ILE A 138 11.52 2.91 -5.45
CA ILE A 138 11.50 4.36 -5.58
C ILE A 138 10.76 4.94 -4.38
N MET A 139 11.42 5.78 -3.59
CA MET A 139 10.86 6.37 -2.37
C MET A 139 11.29 7.82 -2.19
N ASN A 140 10.60 8.52 -1.29
CA ASN A 140 10.96 9.90 -0.96
C ASN A 140 12.38 9.98 -0.40
N ARG A 141 12.63 9.24 0.69
CA ARG A 141 13.93 9.19 1.39
C ARG A 141 13.99 7.94 2.26
N ALA A 142 15.20 7.45 2.53
CA ALA A 142 15.46 6.41 3.51
C ALA A 142 16.65 6.79 4.40
N SER A 143 16.68 6.30 5.63
CA SER A 143 17.89 6.35 6.45
C SER A 143 18.97 5.45 5.86
N THR A 144 20.23 5.72 6.20
CA THR A 144 21.37 4.87 5.79
C THR A 144 21.15 3.42 6.21
N ASN A 145 20.59 3.19 7.39
CA ASN A 145 20.30 1.83 7.90
C ASN A 145 19.23 1.12 7.06
N LEU A 146 18.13 1.79 6.73
CA LEU A 146 17.08 1.21 5.87
C LEU A 146 17.61 0.93 4.47
N THR A 147 18.35 1.86 3.87
CA THR A 147 18.98 1.67 2.56
C THR A 147 19.93 0.48 2.56
N GLN A 148 20.78 0.35 3.58
CA GLN A 148 21.69 -0.79 3.70
C GLN A 148 20.91 -2.12 3.81
N GLN A 149 19.91 -2.19 4.67
CA GLN A 149 19.07 -3.37 4.85
C GLN A 149 18.40 -3.80 3.53
N LEU A 150 17.83 -2.84 2.79
CA LEU A 150 17.20 -3.11 1.51
C LEU A 150 18.21 -3.61 0.46
N ASN A 151 19.41 -3.00 0.42
CA ASN A 151 20.47 -3.43 -0.49
C ASN A 151 20.97 -4.85 -0.18
N GLU A 152 21.10 -5.22 1.10
CA GLU A 152 21.48 -6.58 1.53
C GLU A 152 20.47 -7.64 1.10
N LEU A 153 19.18 -7.24 0.96
CA LEU A 153 18.10 -8.10 0.44
C LEU A 153 18.00 -8.09 -1.10
N GLY A 154 18.89 -7.39 -1.78
CA GLY A 154 18.97 -7.33 -3.24
C GLY A 154 18.11 -6.25 -3.89
N PHE A 155 17.58 -5.31 -3.11
CA PHE A 155 16.88 -4.15 -3.65
C PHE A 155 17.84 -2.99 -3.90
N GLU A 156 17.55 -2.20 -4.93
CA GLU A 156 18.21 -0.93 -5.22
C GLU A 156 17.27 0.21 -4.85
N VAL A 157 17.71 1.09 -3.95
CA VAL A 157 16.90 2.22 -3.47
C VAL A 157 17.17 3.48 -4.31
N TRP A 158 16.12 4.01 -4.94
CA TRP A 158 16.14 5.26 -5.68
C TRP A 158 15.40 6.34 -4.89
N GLU A 159 16.15 7.25 -4.29
CA GLU A 159 15.56 8.38 -3.58
C GLU A 159 15.09 9.47 -4.55
N THR A 160 13.86 9.90 -4.35
CA THR A 160 13.26 11.03 -5.07
C THR A 160 12.69 11.99 -4.03
N PRO A 161 13.40 13.07 -3.67
CA PRO A 161 12.92 14.00 -2.65
C PRO A 161 11.59 14.66 -3.03
N LEU A 162 10.56 14.43 -2.22
CA LEU A 162 9.17 14.84 -2.45
C LEU A 162 8.66 15.76 -1.32
N THR A 163 9.51 16.65 -0.82
CA THR A 163 9.24 17.48 0.37
C THR A 163 7.97 18.32 0.26
N GLU A 164 7.63 18.81 -0.92
CA GLU A 164 6.40 19.58 -1.12
C GLU A 164 5.15 18.68 -1.10
N PHE A 165 5.25 17.46 -1.63
CA PHE A 165 4.14 16.50 -1.63
C PHE A 165 3.88 15.93 -0.24
N LEU A 166 4.92 15.76 0.58
CA LEU A 166 4.76 15.37 2.00
C LEU A 166 3.86 16.32 2.78
N LYS A 167 3.86 17.61 2.45
CA LYS A 167 2.96 18.60 3.07
C LYS A 167 1.49 18.31 2.78
N ALA A 168 1.20 17.60 1.67
CA ALA A 168 -0.14 17.14 1.33
C ALA A 168 -0.42 15.71 1.83
N GLY A 169 0.51 15.10 2.56
CA GLY A 169 0.33 13.80 3.21
C GLY A 169 0.64 12.59 2.34
N GLY A 170 1.43 12.72 1.27
CA GLY A 170 1.80 11.61 0.40
C GLY A 170 3.21 11.70 -0.17
N ALA A 171 3.73 10.58 -0.71
CA ALA A 171 5.03 10.48 -1.34
C ALA A 171 4.94 9.73 -2.69
N ALA A 172 5.92 8.91 -3.04
CA ALA A 172 6.06 8.32 -4.38
C ALA A 172 4.84 7.49 -4.83
N LYS A 173 4.31 6.64 -3.96
CA LYS A 173 3.15 5.78 -4.28
C LYS A 173 1.89 6.61 -4.55
N CYS A 174 1.63 7.65 -3.73
CA CYS A 174 0.46 8.52 -3.89
C CYS A 174 0.47 9.33 -5.19
N LEU A 175 1.62 9.52 -5.82
CA LEU A 175 1.77 10.21 -7.11
C LEU A 175 1.63 9.29 -8.32
N THR A 176 1.38 8.00 -8.09
CA THR A 176 1.34 6.99 -9.15
C THR A 176 0.08 6.15 -9.06
N LEU A 177 -0.39 5.70 -10.21
CA LEU A 177 -1.43 4.68 -10.30
C LEU A 177 -0.89 3.53 -11.14
N ARG A 178 -0.81 2.35 -10.55
CA ARG A 178 -0.48 1.14 -11.30
C ARG A 178 -1.74 0.62 -11.99
N VAL A 179 -1.75 0.68 -13.31
CA VAL A 179 -2.91 0.30 -14.13
C VAL A 179 -2.95 -1.21 -14.39
N THR A 180 -1.78 -1.86 -14.43
CA THR A 180 -1.65 -3.31 -14.61
C THR A 180 -0.64 -3.89 -13.65
N GLU A 181 -0.96 -5.03 -13.03
CA GLU A 181 0.02 -5.82 -12.28
C GLU A 181 0.70 -6.82 -13.23
N PRO A 182 2.03 -7.03 -13.09
CA PRO A 182 2.68 -8.12 -13.80
C PRO A 182 2.07 -9.44 -13.33
N VAL A 183 1.66 -10.28 -14.26
CA VAL A 183 1.25 -11.66 -13.94
C VAL A 183 2.51 -12.41 -13.49
N PRO A 184 2.54 -13.06 -12.33
CA PRO A 184 3.65 -13.93 -11.96
C PRO A 184 3.81 -15.00 -13.03
N THR A 185 5.00 -15.11 -13.59
CA THR A 185 5.36 -16.17 -14.57
C THR A 185 5.75 -17.46 -13.88
#